data_ce04ee9053ddd5dc359302f921c1529e
#
_entry.id   ce04ee9053ddd5dc359302f921c1529e
#
_cell.length_a   1.000
_cell.length_b   1.000
_cell.length_c   1.000
_cell.angle_alpha   90.00
_cell.angle_beta   90.00
_cell.angle_gamma   90.00
#
_symmetry.space_group_name_H-M   'P 1'
#
loop_
_entity.id
_entity.type
_entity.pdbx_description
1 polymer ?
#
loop_
_entity_poly.entity_id
_entity_poly.type
_entity_poly.pdbx_seq_one_letter_code
_entity_poly.pdbx_strand_id
1 'polypeptide(L)'
;MTEQIVFLDDEGLAPSTRLKRPACKHGWQQFAYTRPEQVIDHLQNATIALTCSVPLREEHLRHLPKLKMISLALTGRDIVDLDYCHAHGIEVTSVPGYAANTVAEHSLAMILELFRRPAAFTRLMRQVSTGEAPYQNIYFNHRIRDVRDKQLAIIGSGPIAMRLAHLARAFGMQVLFEDRGGKRPGPDCRPLAELLKSCDVLSINCPLTPETHNLIDVEQLALMKPDAVVVNTGRGGVINEAALIDALQNGRLGG
;
A
#
# COMPACT_ATOMS: atom_id res chain seq x y z
N MET A 1 -14.09 -35.18 9.59
CA MET A 1 -12.70 -34.91 10.03
C MET A 1 -12.71 -33.61 10.81
N THR A 2 -11.83 -33.44 11.79
CA THR A 2 -11.70 -32.20 12.57
C THR A 2 -10.67 -31.32 11.85
N GLU A 3 -11.06 -30.13 11.42
CA GLU A 3 -10.14 -29.21 10.76
C GLU A 3 -9.09 -28.69 11.75
N GLN A 4 -7.87 -28.45 11.27
CA GLN A 4 -6.78 -27.85 12.05
C GLN A 4 -6.49 -26.46 11.49
N ILE A 5 -6.84 -25.45 12.25
CA ILE A 5 -6.72 -24.06 11.85
C ILE A 5 -5.50 -23.46 12.53
N VAL A 6 -4.59 -22.90 11.76
CA VAL A 6 -3.37 -22.24 12.27
C VAL A 6 -3.32 -20.81 11.80
N PHE A 7 -3.17 -19.87 12.73
CA PHE A 7 -2.94 -18.48 12.44
C PHE A 7 -1.45 -18.15 12.65
N LEU A 8 -0.78 -17.69 11.60
CA LEU A 8 0.69 -17.57 11.56
C LEU A 8 1.22 -16.28 12.20
N ASP A 9 0.41 -15.20 12.24
CA ASP A 9 0.87 -13.86 12.60
C ASP A 9 -0.26 -12.97 13.13
N ASP A 10 -0.81 -13.32 14.29
CA ASP A 10 -1.95 -12.59 14.87
C ASP A 10 -1.59 -11.18 15.39
N GLU A 11 -0.30 -10.87 15.57
CA GLU A 11 0.21 -9.51 15.80
C GLU A 11 -0.15 -8.54 14.64
N GLY A 12 -0.40 -9.05 13.43
CA GLY A 12 -0.88 -8.27 12.30
C GLY A 12 -2.29 -7.71 12.46
N LEU A 13 -3.02 -8.15 13.50
CA LEU A 13 -4.35 -7.64 13.83
C LEU A 13 -4.28 -6.57 14.92
N ALA A 14 -5.23 -5.61 14.88
CA ALA A 14 -5.34 -4.65 15.97
C ALA A 14 -5.62 -5.38 17.30
N PRO A 15 -5.05 -4.93 18.43
CA PRO A 15 -5.21 -5.59 19.74
C PRO A 15 -6.66 -5.77 20.20
N SER A 16 -7.57 -4.93 19.71
CA SER A 16 -9.01 -5.01 19.99
C SER A 16 -9.76 -6.00 19.09
N THR A 17 -9.11 -6.58 18.07
CA THR A 17 -9.77 -7.48 17.13
C THR A 17 -10.12 -8.80 17.79
N ARG A 18 -11.42 -9.15 17.76
CA ARG A 18 -11.90 -10.45 18.24
C ARG A 18 -12.16 -11.35 17.04
N LEU A 19 -11.37 -12.41 16.92
CA LEU A 19 -11.57 -13.42 15.89
C LEU A 19 -12.80 -14.28 16.24
N LYS A 20 -13.77 -14.30 15.31
CA LYS A 20 -14.92 -15.20 15.42
C LYS A 20 -14.48 -16.61 14.99
N ARG A 21 -14.59 -17.57 15.90
CA ARG A 21 -14.27 -18.96 15.62
C ARG A 21 -15.31 -19.58 14.68
N PRO A 22 -14.91 -20.43 13.72
CA PRO A 22 -15.85 -21.17 12.90
C PRO A 22 -16.77 -22.08 13.72
N ALA A 23 -17.98 -22.30 13.24
CA ALA A 23 -18.94 -23.19 13.92
C ALA A 23 -18.62 -24.68 13.77
N CYS A 24 -17.78 -25.08 12.79
CA CYS A 24 -17.35 -26.45 12.60
C CYS A 24 -16.41 -26.93 13.73
N LYS A 25 -16.36 -28.26 13.94
CA LYS A 25 -15.40 -28.85 14.90
C LYS A 25 -13.97 -28.65 14.38
N HIS A 26 -13.14 -27.96 15.14
CA HIS A 26 -11.77 -27.63 14.76
C HIS A 26 -10.82 -27.58 15.95
N GLY A 27 -9.52 -27.86 15.68
CA GLY A 27 -8.41 -27.42 16.49
C GLY A 27 -7.99 -26.00 16.09
N TRP A 28 -7.45 -25.25 17.04
CA TRP A 28 -6.96 -23.90 16.78
C TRP A 28 -5.60 -23.69 17.41
N GLN A 29 -4.65 -23.22 16.60
CA GLN A 29 -3.33 -22.77 17.04
C GLN A 29 -3.07 -21.37 16.47
N GLN A 30 -2.39 -20.52 17.22
CA GLN A 30 -2.01 -19.19 16.75
C GLN A 30 -0.62 -18.83 17.24
N PHE A 31 0.08 -18.07 16.41
CA PHE A 31 1.40 -17.53 16.67
C PHE A 31 1.33 -16.02 16.54
N ALA A 32 2.00 -15.30 17.44
CA ALA A 32 2.13 -13.85 17.33
C ALA A 32 2.87 -13.46 16.04
N TYR A 33 3.92 -14.22 15.74
CA TYR A 33 4.77 -14.05 14.57
C TYR A 33 5.30 -15.40 14.07
N THR A 34 5.46 -15.55 12.76
CA THR A 34 6.08 -16.72 12.12
C THR A 34 7.15 -16.28 11.14
N ARG A 35 8.38 -16.71 11.35
CA ARG A 35 9.50 -16.50 10.43
C ARG A 35 9.39 -17.43 9.22
N PRO A 36 10.00 -17.09 8.06
CA PRO A 36 9.94 -17.94 6.86
C PRO A 36 10.37 -19.39 7.12
N GLU A 37 11.43 -19.61 7.88
CA GLU A 37 11.93 -20.94 8.23
C GLU A 37 11.03 -21.75 9.17
N GLN A 38 10.07 -21.13 9.84
CA GLN A 38 9.14 -21.76 10.77
C GLN A 38 7.80 -22.14 10.11
N VAL A 39 7.54 -21.66 8.88
CA VAL A 39 6.24 -21.82 8.21
C VAL A 39 5.85 -23.28 8.09
N ILE A 40 6.78 -24.14 7.65
CA ILE A 40 6.52 -25.58 7.46
C ILE A 40 6.19 -26.25 8.79
N ASP A 41 6.97 -25.97 9.83
CA ASP A 41 6.77 -26.58 11.16
C ASP A 41 5.44 -26.13 11.77
N HIS A 42 5.09 -24.85 11.66
CA HIS A 42 3.83 -24.33 12.18
C HIS A 42 2.61 -24.89 11.43
N LEU A 43 2.73 -25.14 10.13
CA LEU A 43 1.63 -25.61 9.29
C LEU A 43 1.61 -27.12 9.03
N GLN A 44 2.56 -27.92 9.50
CA GLN A 44 2.72 -29.36 9.17
C GLN A 44 1.44 -30.19 9.36
N ASN A 45 0.56 -29.81 10.29
CA ASN A 45 -0.70 -30.49 10.56
C ASN A 45 -1.92 -29.63 10.22
N ALA A 46 -1.72 -28.42 9.68
CA ALA A 46 -2.80 -27.53 9.33
C ALA A 46 -3.59 -28.00 8.12
N THR A 47 -4.91 -27.87 8.19
CA THR A 47 -5.81 -27.99 7.03
C THR A 47 -6.22 -26.61 6.53
N ILE A 48 -6.17 -25.59 7.40
CA ILE A 48 -6.48 -24.20 7.09
C ILE A 48 -5.39 -23.32 7.70
N ALA A 49 -4.77 -22.48 6.87
CA ALA A 49 -3.83 -21.45 7.30
C ALA A 49 -4.49 -20.07 7.27
N LEU A 50 -4.32 -19.28 8.33
CA LEU A 50 -4.64 -17.85 8.36
C LEU A 50 -3.34 -17.06 8.42
N THR A 51 -3.26 -15.95 7.70
CA THR A 51 -2.12 -15.03 7.78
C THR A 51 -2.49 -13.61 7.41
N CYS A 52 -1.81 -12.64 8.03
CA CYS A 52 -1.85 -11.22 7.65
C CYS A 52 -0.73 -10.89 6.65
N SER A 53 0.47 -11.45 6.82
CA SER A 53 1.66 -10.98 6.10
C SER A 53 2.68 -12.05 5.77
N VAL A 54 2.57 -13.26 6.34
CA VAL A 54 3.55 -14.33 6.12
C VAL A 54 3.43 -14.88 4.70
N PRO A 55 4.49 -14.81 3.88
CA PRO A 55 4.46 -15.33 2.52
C PRO A 55 4.34 -16.85 2.50
N LEU A 56 3.44 -17.37 1.65
CA LEU A 56 3.24 -18.79 1.40
C LEU A 56 3.56 -19.10 -0.07
N ARG A 57 4.81 -19.48 -0.33
CA ARG A 57 5.32 -19.78 -1.67
C ARG A 57 5.35 -21.30 -1.92
N GLU A 58 5.55 -21.70 -3.16
CA GLU A 58 5.66 -23.11 -3.55
C GLU A 58 6.62 -23.88 -2.65
N GLU A 59 7.79 -23.30 -2.31
CA GLU A 59 8.80 -23.90 -1.44
C GLU A 59 8.27 -24.31 -0.05
N HIS A 60 7.25 -23.61 0.46
CA HIS A 60 6.56 -23.98 1.69
C HIS A 60 5.42 -24.96 1.40
N LEU A 61 4.56 -24.61 0.44
CA LEU A 61 3.29 -25.30 0.16
C LEU A 61 3.48 -26.77 -0.22
N ARG A 62 4.54 -27.09 -0.98
CA ARG A 62 4.86 -28.48 -1.39
C ARG A 62 5.10 -29.43 -0.22
N HIS A 63 5.41 -28.91 0.98
CA HIS A 63 5.62 -29.68 2.19
C HIS A 63 4.35 -29.82 3.06
N LEU A 64 3.23 -29.25 2.64
CA LEU A 64 1.99 -29.13 3.41
C LEU A 64 0.82 -29.91 2.76
N PRO A 65 0.91 -31.23 2.61
CA PRO A 65 -0.07 -32.02 1.81
C PRO A 65 -1.47 -32.06 2.46
N LYS A 66 -1.63 -31.63 3.71
CA LYS A 66 -2.93 -31.57 4.39
C LYS A 66 -3.64 -30.23 4.20
N LEU A 67 -2.92 -29.20 3.73
CA LEU A 67 -3.45 -27.85 3.59
C LEU A 67 -4.50 -27.81 2.47
N LYS A 68 -5.69 -27.33 2.78
CA LYS A 68 -6.84 -27.23 1.87
C LYS A 68 -7.22 -25.80 1.58
N MET A 69 -6.91 -24.89 2.52
CA MET A 69 -7.35 -23.51 2.41
C MET A 69 -6.32 -22.55 3.06
N ILE A 70 -6.13 -21.40 2.40
CA ILE A 70 -5.40 -20.25 2.93
C ILE A 70 -6.38 -19.09 3.03
N SER A 71 -6.54 -18.53 4.22
CA SER A 71 -7.38 -17.35 4.46
C SER A 71 -6.48 -16.16 4.80
N LEU A 72 -6.49 -15.17 3.92
CA LEU A 72 -5.71 -13.94 4.08
C LEU A 72 -6.52 -12.90 4.83
N ALA A 73 -6.00 -12.39 5.95
CA ALA A 73 -6.61 -11.29 6.70
C ALA A 73 -6.28 -9.93 6.07
N LEU A 74 -6.18 -9.87 4.75
CA LEU A 74 -5.88 -8.68 3.94
C LEU A 74 -6.56 -8.75 2.56
N THR A 75 -6.48 -7.68 1.79
CA THR A 75 -7.07 -7.64 0.44
C THR A 75 -6.16 -8.28 -0.62
N GLY A 76 -4.85 -8.04 -0.54
CA GLY A 76 -3.88 -8.53 -1.53
C GLY A 76 -3.65 -10.04 -1.41
N ARG A 77 -3.37 -10.70 -2.53
CA ARG A 77 -3.05 -12.13 -2.60
C ARG A 77 -1.61 -12.39 -3.05
N ASP A 78 -0.85 -11.34 -3.25
CA ASP A 78 0.52 -11.36 -3.78
C ASP A 78 1.55 -12.06 -2.86
N ILE A 79 1.19 -12.30 -1.60
CA ILE A 79 2.00 -13.08 -0.65
C ILE A 79 1.81 -14.59 -0.79
N VAL A 80 0.87 -15.07 -1.63
CA VAL A 80 0.63 -16.50 -1.85
C VAL A 80 0.94 -16.87 -3.29
N ASP A 81 1.48 -18.07 -3.51
CA ASP A 81 1.64 -18.67 -4.84
C ASP A 81 0.28 -19.22 -5.29
N LEU A 82 -0.47 -18.38 -6.01
CA LEU A 82 -1.82 -18.71 -6.45
C LEU A 82 -1.83 -19.82 -7.50
N ASP A 83 -0.84 -19.88 -8.39
CA ASP A 83 -0.74 -20.88 -9.45
C ASP A 83 -0.51 -22.27 -8.83
N TYR A 84 0.41 -22.35 -7.86
CA TYR A 84 0.62 -23.58 -7.10
C TYR A 84 -0.65 -24.00 -6.35
N CYS A 85 -1.30 -23.08 -5.65
CA CYS A 85 -2.53 -23.37 -4.90
C CYS A 85 -3.63 -23.91 -5.81
N HIS A 86 -3.85 -23.26 -6.95
CA HIS A 86 -4.85 -23.70 -7.93
C HIS A 86 -4.55 -25.10 -8.47
N ALA A 87 -3.29 -25.37 -8.83
CA ALA A 87 -2.88 -26.68 -9.37
C ALA A 87 -3.04 -27.81 -8.34
N HIS A 88 -2.99 -27.53 -7.03
CA HIS A 88 -3.04 -28.50 -5.95
C HIS A 88 -4.37 -28.48 -5.15
N GLY A 89 -5.39 -27.74 -5.63
CA GLY A 89 -6.71 -27.70 -5.00
C GLY A 89 -6.73 -27.01 -3.63
N ILE A 90 -5.78 -26.08 -3.37
CA ILE A 90 -5.76 -25.24 -2.17
C ILE A 90 -6.57 -23.98 -2.45
N GLU A 91 -7.67 -23.80 -1.72
CA GLU A 91 -8.51 -22.59 -1.85
C GLU A 91 -7.84 -21.39 -1.19
N VAL A 92 -7.82 -20.24 -1.88
CA VAL A 92 -7.26 -19.00 -1.33
C VAL A 92 -8.34 -17.91 -1.24
N THR A 93 -8.64 -17.48 -0.01
CA THR A 93 -9.60 -16.40 0.27
C THR A 93 -8.89 -15.17 0.80
N SER A 94 -9.51 -14.00 0.62
CA SER A 94 -9.04 -12.71 1.15
C SER A 94 -10.24 -11.85 1.56
N VAL A 95 -9.99 -10.67 2.17
CA VAL A 95 -11.04 -9.73 2.58
C VAL A 95 -11.03 -8.53 1.64
N PRO A 96 -11.75 -8.58 0.51
CA PRO A 96 -11.75 -7.48 -0.46
C PRO A 96 -12.48 -6.25 0.10
N GLY A 97 -11.94 -5.06 -0.20
CA GLY A 97 -12.62 -3.79 0.02
C GLY A 97 -12.63 -3.24 1.45
N TYR A 98 -12.24 -3.99 2.47
CA TYR A 98 -12.28 -3.53 3.87
C TYR A 98 -11.43 -2.28 4.11
N ALA A 99 -10.31 -2.16 3.43
CA ALA A 99 -9.35 -1.08 3.60
C ALA A 99 -9.61 0.13 2.68
N ALA A 100 -10.68 0.13 1.89
CA ALA A 100 -10.90 1.16 0.87
C ALA A 100 -10.96 2.57 1.47
N ASN A 101 -11.69 2.79 2.55
CA ASN A 101 -11.74 4.07 3.24
C ASN A 101 -10.43 4.39 3.96
N THR A 102 -9.94 3.45 4.77
CA THR A 102 -8.75 3.64 5.63
C THR A 102 -7.53 4.01 4.81
N VAL A 103 -7.24 3.28 3.74
CA VAL A 103 -6.05 3.55 2.90
C VAL A 103 -6.23 4.83 2.08
N ALA A 104 -7.43 5.12 1.58
CA ALA A 104 -7.69 6.37 0.86
C ALA A 104 -7.55 7.60 1.76
N GLU A 105 -8.05 7.54 2.99
CA GLU A 105 -7.90 8.60 3.99
C GLU A 105 -6.43 8.78 4.38
N HIS A 106 -5.70 7.69 4.57
CA HIS A 106 -4.27 7.72 4.86
C HIS A 106 -3.47 8.33 3.69
N SER A 107 -3.77 7.94 2.45
CA SER A 107 -3.14 8.52 1.25
C SER A 107 -3.38 10.02 1.17
N LEU A 108 -4.60 10.48 1.42
CA LEU A 108 -4.91 11.91 1.45
C LEU A 108 -4.18 12.62 2.59
N ALA A 109 -4.10 12.01 3.78
CA ALA A 109 -3.35 12.56 4.91
C ALA A 109 -1.86 12.74 4.56
N MET A 110 -1.23 11.78 3.87
CA MET A 110 0.15 11.90 3.39
C MET A 110 0.30 13.03 2.35
N ILE A 111 -0.65 13.17 1.42
CA ILE A 111 -0.67 14.29 0.47
C ILE A 111 -0.72 15.63 1.23
N LEU A 112 -1.62 15.75 2.20
CA LEU A 112 -1.76 16.97 3.00
C LEU A 112 -0.50 17.24 3.85
N GLU A 113 0.13 16.19 4.42
CA GLU A 113 1.40 16.32 5.14
C GLU A 113 2.51 16.88 4.25
N LEU A 114 2.67 16.36 3.02
CA LEU A 114 3.68 16.84 2.07
C LEU A 114 3.42 18.26 1.59
N PHE A 115 2.16 18.68 1.49
CA PHE A 115 1.78 20.03 1.06
C PHE A 115 1.75 21.04 2.19
N ARG A 116 1.21 20.70 3.36
CA ARG A 116 0.96 21.60 4.50
C ARG A 116 2.01 21.50 5.60
N ARG A 117 2.76 20.39 5.64
CA ARG A 117 3.89 20.13 6.56
C ARG A 117 3.58 20.32 8.05
N PRO A 118 2.41 19.91 8.59
CA PRO A 118 2.05 20.15 9.99
C PRO A 118 3.05 19.53 10.98
N ALA A 119 3.62 18.36 10.68
CA ALA A 119 4.63 17.75 11.55
C ALA A 119 5.92 18.59 11.62
N ALA A 120 6.35 19.18 10.49
CA ALA A 120 7.51 20.08 10.48
C ALA A 120 7.25 21.34 11.32
N PHE A 121 6.07 21.94 11.20
CA PHE A 121 5.68 23.08 12.03
C PHE A 121 5.56 22.72 13.50
N THR A 122 5.01 21.56 13.84
CA THR A 122 4.96 21.09 15.25
C THR A 122 6.36 20.94 15.84
N ARG A 123 7.31 20.41 15.08
CA ARG A 123 8.72 20.29 15.51
C ARG A 123 9.35 21.66 15.74
N LEU A 124 9.17 22.58 14.78
CA LEU A 124 9.68 23.93 14.86
C LEU A 124 9.10 24.68 16.08
N MET A 125 7.78 24.58 16.33
CA MET A 125 7.14 25.19 17.49
C MET A 125 7.68 24.66 18.82
N ARG A 126 8.03 23.39 18.91
CA ARG A 126 8.71 22.83 20.10
C ARG A 126 10.08 23.47 20.28
N GLN A 127 10.89 23.59 19.23
CA GLN A 127 12.20 24.26 19.29
C GLN A 127 12.08 25.74 19.73
N VAL A 128 11.06 26.44 19.24
CA VAL A 128 10.79 27.81 19.67
C VAL A 128 10.40 27.88 21.15
N SER A 129 9.55 26.94 21.60
CA SER A 129 9.10 26.92 23.01
C SER A 129 10.22 26.59 24.01
N THR A 130 11.26 25.87 23.54
CA THR A 130 12.48 25.58 24.34
C THR A 130 13.58 26.63 24.20
N GLY A 131 13.39 27.64 23.35
CA GLY A 131 14.40 28.66 23.04
C GLY A 131 15.52 28.23 22.09
N GLU A 132 15.40 27.03 21.50
CA GLU A 132 16.37 26.49 20.55
C GLU A 132 16.28 27.14 19.16
N ALA A 133 15.15 27.78 18.83
CA ALA A 133 14.94 28.46 17.56
C ALA A 133 14.19 29.78 17.75
N PRO A 134 14.51 30.85 16.99
CA PRO A 134 13.79 32.10 17.05
C PRO A 134 12.41 32.00 16.37
N TYR A 135 11.41 32.68 16.95
CA TYR A 135 10.03 32.69 16.46
C TYR A 135 9.89 33.15 14.98
N GLN A 136 10.75 34.08 14.56
CA GLN A 136 10.72 34.62 13.20
C GLN A 136 10.98 33.56 12.10
N ASN A 137 11.59 32.44 12.44
CA ASN A 137 11.89 31.36 11.47
C ASN A 137 10.67 30.51 11.12
N ILE A 138 9.54 30.67 11.83
CA ILE A 138 8.36 29.81 11.66
C ILE A 138 7.78 29.88 10.23
N TYR A 139 7.75 31.08 9.65
CA TYR A 139 7.05 31.30 8.38
C TYR A 139 7.88 31.03 7.13
N PHE A 140 9.21 31.01 7.21
CA PHE A 140 10.09 31.00 6.03
C PHE A 140 10.85 29.71 5.79
N ASN A 141 10.92 28.82 6.79
CA ASN A 141 11.74 27.60 6.70
C ASN A 141 11.06 26.44 5.97
N HIS A 142 9.73 26.48 5.77
CA HIS A 142 9.01 25.42 5.11
C HIS A 142 8.00 25.98 4.10
N ARG A 143 8.21 25.68 2.83
CA ARG A 143 7.25 26.03 1.77
C ARG A 143 5.97 25.21 1.97
N ILE A 144 4.86 25.88 2.31
CA ILE A 144 3.52 25.30 2.33
C ILE A 144 2.79 25.59 1.02
N ARG A 145 1.95 24.66 0.59
CA ARG A 145 1.17 24.76 -0.66
C ARG A 145 -0.26 24.32 -0.39
N ASP A 146 -1.20 24.84 -1.16
CA ASP A 146 -2.58 24.35 -1.14
C ASP A 146 -2.74 23.22 -2.17
N VAL A 147 -3.62 22.26 -1.85
CA VAL A 147 -3.94 21.15 -2.77
C VAL A 147 -5.04 21.52 -3.77
N ARG A 148 -5.77 22.62 -3.53
CA ARG A 148 -6.80 23.11 -4.44
C ARG A 148 -6.20 23.41 -5.80
N ASP A 149 -6.91 23.06 -6.86
CA ASP A 149 -6.53 23.22 -8.28
C ASP A 149 -5.25 22.43 -8.68
N LYS A 150 -4.72 21.59 -7.79
CA LYS A 150 -3.61 20.70 -8.09
C LYS A 150 -4.09 19.41 -8.75
N GLN A 151 -3.26 18.88 -9.64
CA GLN A 151 -3.56 17.65 -10.36
C GLN A 151 -3.03 16.44 -9.61
N LEU A 152 -3.95 15.55 -9.23
CA LEU A 152 -3.67 14.22 -8.69
C LEU A 152 -3.73 13.19 -9.81
N ALA A 153 -2.61 12.57 -10.12
CA ALA A 153 -2.53 11.38 -10.97
C ALA A 153 -2.64 10.11 -10.11
N ILE A 154 -3.50 9.19 -10.51
CA ILE A 154 -3.70 7.91 -9.81
C ILE A 154 -3.36 6.76 -10.74
N ILE A 155 -2.40 5.92 -10.33
CA ILE A 155 -2.12 4.64 -10.97
C ILE A 155 -2.94 3.55 -10.26
N GLY A 156 -3.82 2.90 -11.00
CA GLY A 156 -4.78 1.93 -10.46
C GLY A 156 -6.22 2.45 -10.44
N SER A 157 -7.18 1.51 -10.31
CA SER A 157 -8.62 1.82 -10.43
C SER A 157 -9.49 1.00 -9.50
N GLY A 158 -8.87 0.42 -8.48
CA GLY A 158 -9.58 -0.35 -7.45
C GLY A 158 -10.37 0.55 -6.48
N PRO A 159 -11.07 -0.06 -5.51
CA PRO A 159 -11.89 0.66 -4.52
C PRO A 159 -11.14 1.77 -3.77
N ILE A 160 -9.87 1.54 -3.43
CA ILE A 160 -8.99 2.54 -2.77
C ILE A 160 -8.79 3.76 -3.68
N ALA A 161 -8.39 3.52 -4.93
CA ALA A 161 -8.15 4.58 -5.92
C ALA A 161 -9.40 5.43 -6.16
N MET A 162 -10.56 4.79 -6.30
CA MET A 162 -11.85 5.47 -6.51
C MET A 162 -12.26 6.29 -5.29
N ARG A 163 -12.02 5.77 -4.08
CA ARG A 163 -12.31 6.49 -2.84
C ARG A 163 -11.38 7.68 -2.65
N LEU A 164 -10.08 7.52 -2.92
CA LEU A 164 -9.12 8.62 -2.90
C LEU A 164 -9.51 9.72 -3.89
N ALA A 165 -9.89 9.34 -5.11
CA ALA A 165 -10.34 10.29 -6.13
C ALA A 165 -11.55 11.11 -5.65
N HIS A 166 -12.52 10.46 -5.00
CA HIS A 166 -13.68 11.15 -4.42
C HIS A 166 -13.26 12.16 -3.35
N LEU A 167 -12.39 11.77 -2.41
CA LEU A 167 -11.89 12.64 -1.36
C LEU A 167 -11.08 13.81 -1.94
N ALA A 168 -10.16 13.54 -2.86
CA ALA A 168 -9.33 14.57 -3.47
C ALA A 168 -10.15 15.62 -4.25
N ARG A 169 -11.19 15.20 -4.97
CA ARG A 169 -12.12 16.12 -5.63
C ARG A 169 -12.85 17.02 -4.63
N ALA A 170 -13.23 16.51 -3.46
CA ALA A 170 -13.84 17.32 -2.39
C ALA A 170 -12.88 18.38 -1.83
N PHE A 171 -11.56 18.15 -1.93
CA PHE A 171 -10.52 19.15 -1.62
C PHE A 171 -10.19 20.09 -2.79
N GLY A 172 -10.95 20.02 -3.89
CA GLY A 172 -10.77 20.87 -5.06
C GLY A 172 -9.62 20.45 -5.98
N MET A 173 -9.12 19.21 -5.87
CA MET A 173 -8.10 18.69 -6.77
C MET A 173 -8.70 18.22 -8.10
N GLN A 174 -7.94 18.37 -9.18
CA GLN A 174 -8.22 17.72 -10.47
C GLN A 174 -7.67 16.29 -10.42
N VAL A 175 -8.50 15.30 -10.71
CA VAL A 175 -8.09 13.89 -10.60
C VAL A 175 -8.10 13.23 -11.98
N LEU A 176 -6.95 12.68 -12.34
CA LEU A 176 -6.77 11.90 -13.57
C LEU A 176 -6.23 10.51 -13.22
N PHE A 177 -6.58 9.54 -14.05
CA PHE A 177 -6.15 8.15 -13.90
C PHE A 177 -5.23 7.74 -15.04
N GLU A 178 -4.35 6.81 -14.77
CA GLU A 178 -3.55 6.13 -15.78
C GLU A 178 -4.45 5.20 -16.60
N ASP A 179 -4.31 5.24 -17.93
CA ASP A 179 -5.18 4.53 -18.88
C ASP A 179 -4.80 3.05 -19.11
N ARG A 180 -3.77 2.54 -18.45
CA ARG A 180 -3.25 1.17 -18.58
C ARG A 180 -2.83 0.82 -20.02
N GLY A 181 -2.14 1.76 -20.69
CA GLY A 181 -1.73 1.59 -22.06
C GLY A 181 -2.93 1.53 -23.03
N GLY A 182 -3.95 2.35 -22.79
CA GLY A 182 -5.17 2.42 -23.59
C GLY A 182 -6.23 1.38 -23.26
N LYS A 183 -5.97 0.47 -22.29
CA LYS A 183 -6.95 -0.55 -21.86
C LYS A 183 -8.08 0.01 -20.99
N ARG A 184 -7.92 1.24 -20.52
CA ARG A 184 -8.92 1.95 -19.71
C ARG A 184 -9.22 3.31 -20.35
N PRO A 185 -10.07 3.37 -21.39
CA PRO A 185 -10.49 4.63 -21.96
C PRO A 185 -11.44 5.38 -21.01
N GLY A 186 -11.37 6.71 -21.03
CA GLY A 186 -12.28 7.56 -20.25
C GLY A 186 -11.87 9.02 -20.29
N PRO A 187 -12.79 9.95 -20.01
CA PRO A 187 -12.50 11.39 -20.05
C PRO A 187 -11.42 11.81 -19.07
N ASP A 188 -11.33 11.11 -17.92
CA ASP A 188 -10.35 11.35 -16.86
C ASP A 188 -9.13 10.42 -16.97
N CYS A 189 -8.94 9.68 -18.07
CA CYS A 189 -7.82 8.78 -18.27
C CYS A 189 -6.79 9.33 -19.23
N ARG A 190 -5.51 9.14 -18.94
CA ARG A 190 -4.38 9.60 -19.76
C ARG A 190 -3.27 8.56 -19.76
N PRO A 191 -2.44 8.52 -20.81
CA PRO A 191 -1.20 7.76 -20.83
C PRO A 191 -0.28 8.17 -19.68
N LEU A 192 0.46 7.19 -19.11
CA LEU A 192 1.33 7.41 -17.96
C LEU A 192 2.28 8.61 -18.15
N ALA A 193 2.94 8.70 -19.30
CA ALA A 193 3.89 9.78 -19.57
C ALA A 193 3.24 11.19 -19.57
N GLU A 194 1.99 11.31 -20.01
CA GLU A 194 1.26 12.58 -19.96
C GLU A 194 0.86 12.95 -18.53
N LEU A 195 0.41 11.95 -17.75
CA LEU A 195 0.10 12.14 -16.34
C LEU A 195 1.31 12.64 -15.56
N LEU A 196 2.45 11.99 -15.74
CA LEU A 196 3.68 12.33 -15.01
C LEU A 196 4.15 13.76 -15.30
N LYS A 197 4.07 14.20 -16.56
CA LYS A 197 4.45 15.57 -16.95
C LYS A 197 3.54 16.65 -16.34
N SER A 198 2.29 16.33 -16.12
CA SER A 198 1.28 17.31 -15.71
C SER A 198 0.94 17.27 -14.22
N CYS A 199 1.14 16.15 -13.52
CA CYS A 199 0.69 16.00 -12.14
C CYS A 199 1.53 16.79 -11.14
N ASP A 200 0.85 17.23 -10.07
CA ASP A 200 1.46 17.79 -8.87
C ASP A 200 1.60 16.71 -7.78
N VAL A 201 0.77 15.68 -7.87
CA VAL A 201 0.77 14.51 -6.96
C VAL A 201 0.62 13.24 -7.79
N LEU A 202 1.48 12.26 -7.56
CA LEU A 202 1.34 10.89 -8.05
C LEU A 202 0.94 9.99 -6.89
N SER A 203 -0.19 9.29 -7.02
CA SER A 203 -0.61 8.26 -6.05
C SER A 203 -0.66 6.89 -6.70
N ILE A 204 0.02 5.91 -6.07
CA ILE A 204 0.12 4.54 -6.57
C ILE A 204 -0.81 3.65 -5.75
N ASN A 205 -1.80 3.06 -6.46
CA ASN A 205 -2.86 2.23 -5.89
C ASN A 205 -3.08 0.95 -6.72
N CYS A 206 -2.07 0.49 -7.47
CA CYS A 206 -2.09 -0.74 -8.25
C CYS A 206 -1.41 -1.90 -7.49
N PRO A 207 -1.71 -3.16 -7.83
CA PRO A 207 -0.97 -4.31 -7.32
C PRO A 207 0.44 -4.37 -7.92
N LEU A 208 1.33 -5.08 -7.25
CA LEU A 208 2.62 -5.46 -7.79
C LEU A 208 2.45 -6.70 -8.67
N THR A 209 2.80 -6.56 -9.94
CA THR A 209 2.82 -7.63 -10.94
C THR A 209 4.12 -7.52 -11.75
N PRO A 210 4.45 -8.49 -12.60
CA PRO A 210 5.60 -8.34 -13.51
C PRO A 210 5.55 -7.06 -14.35
N GLU A 211 4.34 -6.63 -14.77
CA GLU A 211 4.16 -5.42 -15.60
C GLU A 211 4.23 -4.12 -14.79
N THR A 212 3.98 -4.18 -13.48
CA THR A 212 4.02 -3.00 -12.59
C THR A 212 5.29 -2.93 -11.75
N HIS A 213 6.14 -3.95 -11.81
CA HIS A 213 7.44 -3.91 -11.14
C HIS A 213 8.32 -2.81 -11.75
N ASN A 214 8.80 -1.90 -10.90
CA ASN A 214 9.56 -0.71 -11.30
C ASN A 214 8.86 0.12 -12.40
N LEU A 215 7.53 0.15 -12.40
CA LEU A 215 6.74 0.96 -13.34
C LEU A 215 7.14 2.45 -13.27
N ILE A 216 7.52 2.92 -12.09
CA ILE A 216 8.05 4.25 -11.85
C ILE A 216 9.55 4.11 -11.57
N ASP A 217 10.34 4.40 -12.58
CA ASP A 217 11.79 4.33 -12.57
C ASP A 217 12.41 5.69 -12.90
N VAL A 218 13.71 5.75 -13.11
CA VAL A 218 14.49 6.97 -13.40
C VAL A 218 13.84 7.82 -14.50
N GLU A 219 13.45 7.19 -15.62
CA GLU A 219 12.84 7.90 -16.75
C GLU A 219 11.48 8.50 -16.38
N GLN A 220 10.64 7.75 -15.66
CA GLN A 220 9.33 8.20 -15.21
C GLN A 220 9.44 9.33 -14.19
N LEU A 221 10.34 9.21 -13.23
CA LEU A 221 10.61 10.27 -12.24
C LEU A 221 11.15 11.54 -12.89
N ALA A 222 11.97 11.41 -13.94
CA ALA A 222 12.50 12.56 -14.68
C ALA A 222 11.43 13.34 -15.46
N LEU A 223 10.27 12.73 -15.76
CA LEU A 223 9.16 13.42 -16.42
C LEU A 223 8.36 14.30 -15.44
N MET A 224 8.45 14.06 -14.14
CA MET A 224 7.65 14.74 -13.14
C MET A 224 8.11 16.18 -12.91
N LYS A 225 7.19 17.02 -12.44
CA LYS A 225 7.52 18.39 -12.02
C LYS A 225 8.50 18.38 -10.83
N PRO A 226 9.45 19.32 -10.74
CA PRO A 226 10.45 19.33 -9.65
C PRO A 226 9.87 19.47 -8.24
N ASP A 227 8.64 19.94 -8.12
CA ASP A 227 7.94 20.09 -6.84
C ASP A 227 6.78 19.09 -6.68
N ALA A 228 6.66 18.13 -7.61
CA ALA A 228 5.67 17.05 -7.49
C ALA A 228 5.99 16.14 -6.30
N VAL A 229 4.95 15.55 -5.73
CA VAL A 229 5.07 14.60 -4.63
C VAL A 229 4.56 13.22 -5.04
N VAL A 230 5.13 12.18 -4.43
CA VAL A 230 4.76 10.78 -4.70
C VAL A 230 4.23 10.14 -3.43
N VAL A 231 3.07 9.51 -3.51
CA VAL A 231 2.47 8.74 -2.41
C VAL A 231 2.22 7.31 -2.88
N ASN A 232 2.87 6.35 -2.24
CA ASN A 232 2.70 4.94 -2.53
C ASN A 232 2.11 4.21 -1.32
N THR A 233 0.82 3.92 -1.37
CA THR A 233 0.10 3.09 -0.40
C THR A 233 -0.29 1.72 -0.99
N GLY A 234 0.26 1.40 -2.17
CA GLY A 234 0.11 0.12 -2.84
C GLY A 234 1.17 -0.90 -2.41
N ARG A 235 2.21 -1.04 -3.22
CA ARG A 235 3.33 -1.98 -2.98
C ARG A 235 4.67 -1.32 -3.29
N GLY A 236 5.70 -1.61 -2.50
CA GLY A 236 7.04 -1.04 -2.62
C GLY A 236 7.63 -1.19 -4.02
N GLY A 237 7.74 -2.38 -4.54
CA GLY A 237 8.38 -2.68 -5.82
C GLY A 237 7.71 -2.10 -7.09
N VAL A 238 6.64 -1.31 -6.97
CA VAL A 238 6.07 -0.54 -8.11
C VAL A 238 6.93 0.68 -8.44
N ILE A 239 7.64 1.22 -7.46
CA ILE A 239 8.63 2.27 -7.66
C ILE A 239 10.02 1.65 -7.51
N ASN A 240 10.95 2.03 -8.37
CA ASN A 240 12.37 1.78 -8.13
C ASN A 240 12.83 2.67 -6.97
N GLU A 241 13.03 2.07 -5.79
CA GLU A 241 13.37 2.80 -4.57
C GLU A 241 14.70 3.54 -4.67
N ALA A 242 15.70 2.96 -5.34
CA ALA A 242 17.00 3.61 -5.53
C ALA A 242 16.85 4.87 -6.41
N ALA A 243 16.05 4.80 -7.47
CA ALA A 243 15.77 5.95 -8.33
C ALA A 243 15.00 7.05 -7.59
N LEU A 244 14.04 6.65 -6.74
CA LEU A 244 13.27 7.59 -5.91
C LEU A 244 14.18 8.30 -4.88
N ILE A 245 15.04 7.55 -4.19
CA ILE A 245 16.02 8.11 -3.23
C ILE A 245 16.91 9.14 -3.92
N ASP A 246 17.48 8.79 -5.08
CA ASP A 246 18.34 9.69 -5.85
C ASP A 246 17.57 10.96 -6.29
N ALA A 247 16.33 10.82 -6.76
CA ALA A 247 15.50 11.95 -7.15
C ALA A 247 15.21 12.90 -5.97
N LEU A 248 14.93 12.36 -4.78
CA LEU A 248 14.66 13.14 -3.58
C LEU A 248 15.93 13.83 -3.05
N GLN A 249 17.07 13.13 -3.00
CA GLN A 249 18.34 13.68 -2.51
C GLN A 249 18.87 14.81 -3.41
N ASN A 250 18.61 14.73 -4.71
CA ASN A 250 18.99 15.76 -5.68
C ASN A 250 17.92 16.85 -5.88
N GLY A 251 16.86 16.88 -5.06
CA GLY A 251 15.82 17.91 -5.13
C GLY A 251 15.01 17.89 -6.43
N ARG A 252 14.96 16.76 -7.12
CA ARG A 252 14.19 16.57 -8.36
C ARG A 252 12.71 16.27 -8.11
N LEU A 253 12.32 16.09 -6.86
CA LEU A 253 10.95 15.92 -6.39
C LEU A 253 10.72 16.73 -5.11
N GLY A 254 9.45 17.09 -4.86
CA GLY A 254 9.04 17.84 -3.68
C GLY A 254 8.86 16.99 -2.42
N GLY A 255 8.75 15.64 -2.58
CA GLY A 255 8.57 14.69 -1.47
C GLY A 255 7.95 13.39 -1.89
#